data_d8b0b8d5af76d776ac46ad2f703daf53
#
_entry.id   d8b0b8d5af76d776ac46ad2f703daf53
#
_cell.length_a   1.000
_cell.length_b   1.000
_cell.length_c   1.000
_cell.angle_alpha   90.00
_cell.angle_beta   90.00
_cell.angle_gamma   90.00
#
_symmetry.space_group_name_H-M   'P 1'
#
loop_
_entity.id
_entity.type
_entity.pdbx_description
1 polymer ?
#
loop_
_entity_poly.entity_id
_entity_poly.type
_entity_poly.pdbx_seq_one_letter_code
_entity_poly.pdbx_strand_id
1 'polypeptide(L)'
;MIDEMMKRATLFINEFHAINDFDKDVFVKEVDRTPSQMIAYQLGWINLILSWEQDNKDGKHVITPTENYKWNNLGGLYQSFYDQYAACSLETLIERFQQDVHKIIQLVESYSDQELFEPGGRQWATSTPANWPVWKWIHINTVAPFKSFRTKIRKWKKMKGQ
;
A
#
# COMPACT_ATOMS: atom_id res chain seq x y z
N MET A 1 -0.06 -11.98 -12.13
CA MET A 1 0.07 -11.21 -10.87
C MET A 1 0.83 -9.90 -11.06
N ILE A 2 2.03 -9.95 -11.58
CA ILE A 2 2.89 -8.75 -11.77
C ILE A 2 2.28 -7.77 -12.78
N ASP A 3 1.80 -8.26 -13.91
CA ASP A 3 1.20 -7.40 -14.95
C ASP A 3 -0.04 -6.68 -14.42
N GLU A 4 -0.87 -7.34 -13.65
CA GLU A 4 -2.05 -6.75 -13.03
C GLU A 4 -1.65 -5.68 -12.00
N MET A 5 -0.63 -5.97 -11.20
CA MET A 5 -0.11 -5.01 -10.21
C MET A 5 0.43 -3.76 -10.90
N MET A 6 1.24 -3.90 -11.94
CA MET A 6 1.77 -2.77 -12.70
C MET A 6 0.67 -1.95 -13.34
N LYS A 7 -0.30 -2.61 -13.95
CA LYS A 7 -1.44 -1.95 -14.59
C LYS A 7 -2.23 -1.12 -13.59
N ARG A 8 -2.58 -1.71 -12.44
CA ARG A 8 -3.38 -1.03 -11.42
C ARG A 8 -2.61 0.10 -10.76
N ALA A 9 -1.31 -0.09 -10.51
CA ALA A 9 -0.44 0.96 -9.97
C ALA A 9 -0.38 2.15 -10.93
N THR A 10 -0.16 1.91 -12.21
CA THR A 10 -0.07 2.96 -13.22
C THR A 10 -1.38 3.73 -13.36
N LEU A 11 -2.50 3.02 -13.44
CA LEU A 11 -3.82 3.64 -13.53
C LEU A 11 -4.14 4.49 -12.30
N PHE A 12 -3.75 4.02 -11.11
CA PHE A 12 -3.94 4.77 -9.88
C PHE A 12 -3.08 6.03 -9.83
N ILE A 13 -1.76 5.87 -9.98
CA ILE A 13 -0.85 7.01 -9.77
C ILE A 13 -0.99 8.09 -10.84
N ASN A 14 -1.34 7.73 -12.06
CA ASN A 14 -1.55 8.70 -13.11
C ASN A 14 -2.71 9.67 -12.83
N GLU A 15 -3.64 9.30 -11.98
CA GLU A 15 -4.72 10.17 -11.56
C GLU A 15 -4.24 11.39 -10.76
N PHE A 16 -3.03 11.33 -10.19
CA PHE A 16 -2.48 12.38 -9.32
C PHE A 16 -1.66 13.45 -10.07
N HIS A 17 -1.22 13.17 -11.30
CA HIS A 17 -0.34 14.09 -12.03
C HIS A 17 -0.97 15.46 -12.30
N ALA A 18 -2.29 15.52 -12.46
CA ALA A 18 -3.02 16.74 -12.73
C ALA A 18 -3.42 17.52 -11.46
N ILE A 19 -3.17 16.96 -10.28
CA ILE A 19 -3.56 17.58 -9.01
C ILE A 19 -2.49 18.59 -8.60
N ASN A 20 -2.91 19.82 -8.27
CA ASN A 20 -2.03 20.85 -7.76
C ASN A 20 -1.57 20.49 -6.36
N ASP A 21 -0.28 20.71 -6.06
CA ASP A 21 0.29 20.43 -4.74
C ASP A 21 -0.44 21.17 -3.60
N PHE A 22 -1.00 22.35 -3.87
CA PHE A 22 -1.82 23.09 -2.91
C PHE A 22 -3.08 22.35 -2.49
N ASP A 23 -3.57 21.42 -3.31
CA ASP A 23 -4.80 20.66 -3.07
C ASP A 23 -4.56 19.29 -2.48
N LYS A 24 -3.30 18.90 -2.27
CA LYS A 24 -2.95 17.53 -1.83
C LYS A 24 -3.55 17.14 -0.48
N ASP A 25 -3.82 18.12 0.38
CA ASP A 25 -4.38 17.89 1.72
C ASP A 25 -5.81 18.39 1.86
N VAL A 26 -6.48 18.67 0.75
CA VAL A 26 -7.89 19.06 0.77
C VAL A 26 -8.77 17.84 1.01
N PHE A 27 -9.53 17.89 2.09
CA PHE A 27 -10.45 16.82 2.48
C PHE A 27 -11.82 17.01 1.84
N VAL A 28 -12.33 15.95 1.23
CA VAL A 28 -13.70 15.88 0.72
C VAL A 28 -14.43 14.80 1.51
N LYS A 29 -15.45 15.18 2.25
CA LYS A 29 -16.16 14.29 3.18
C LYS A 29 -16.65 13.00 2.51
N GLU A 30 -17.19 13.11 1.31
CA GLU A 30 -17.75 11.99 0.56
C GLU A 30 -16.70 10.99 0.09
N VAL A 31 -15.43 11.39 0.10
CA VAL A 31 -14.30 10.54 -0.30
C VAL A 31 -13.54 9.99 0.90
N ASP A 32 -13.57 10.72 2.03
CA ASP A 32 -13.03 10.23 3.29
C ASP A 32 -11.50 10.28 3.41
N ARG A 33 -10.78 10.71 2.39
CA ARG A 33 -9.32 10.86 2.42
C ARG A 33 -8.86 11.98 1.49
N THR A 34 -7.72 12.59 1.85
CA THR A 34 -7.04 13.54 0.98
C THR A 34 -6.19 12.82 -0.07
N PRO A 35 -5.82 13.48 -1.17
CA PRO A 35 -4.90 12.89 -2.13
C PRO A 35 -3.59 12.38 -1.50
N SER A 36 -2.97 13.15 -0.62
CA SER A 36 -1.76 12.73 0.11
C SER A 36 -1.98 11.46 0.91
N GLN A 37 -3.09 11.38 1.64
CA GLN A 37 -3.43 10.21 2.44
C GLN A 37 -3.63 8.96 1.58
N MET A 38 -4.20 9.12 0.39
CA MET A 38 -4.41 7.98 -0.51
C MET A 38 -3.10 7.34 -0.96
N ILE A 39 -2.08 8.16 -1.25
CA ILE A 39 -0.76 7.63 -1.62
C ILE A 39 -0.05 7.10 -0.38
N ALA A 40 -0.08 7.82 0.74
CA ALA A 40 0.56 7.40 1.98
C ALA A 40 0.03 6.04 2.48
N TYR A 41 -1.26 5.77 2.30
CA TYR A 41 -1.85 4.48 2.60
C TYR A 41 -1.16 3.34 1.84
N GLN A 42 -0.95 3.54 0.53
CA GLN A 42 -0.30 2.53 -0.30
C GLN A 42 1.17 2.34 0.11
N LEU A 43 1.88 3.44 0.33
CA LEU A 43 3.27 3.40 0.78
C LEU A 43 3.42 2.66 2.11
N GLY A 44 2.51 2.92 3.03
CA GLY A 44 2.51 2.27 4.34
C GLY A 44 2.43 0.76 4.24
N TRP A 45 1.46 0.23 3.51
CA TRP A 45 1.28 -1.21 3.38
C TRP A 45 2.42 -1.87 2.60
N ILE A 46 2.85 -1.27 1.49
CA ILE A 46 3.96 -1.83 0.70
C ILE A 46 5.22 -1.94 1.57
N ASN A 47 5.54 -0.89 2.30
CA ASN A 47 6.74 -0.88 3.15
C ASN A 47 6.63 -1.84 4.33
N LEU A 48 5.43 -2.07 4.86
CA LEU A 48 5.24 -3.10 5.87
C LEU A 48 5.53 -4.50 5.32
N ILE A 49 5.02 -4.83 4.15
CA ILE A 49 5.27 -6.14 3.53
C ILE A 49 6.78 -6.32 3.29
N LEU A 50 7.44 -5.31 2.76
CA LEU A 50 8.89 -5.35 2.53
C LEU A 50 9.66 -5.54 3.84
N SER A 51 9.22 -4.87 4.90
CA SER A 51 9.79 -4.95 6.23
C SER A 51 9.58 -6.35 6.85
N TRP A 52 8.40 -6.93 6.73
CA TRP A 52 8.13 -8.28 7.22
C TRP A 52 9.05 -9.31 6.56
N GLU A 53 9.22 -9.19 5.26
CA GLU A 53 10.09 -10.10 4.52
C GLU A 53 11.56 -9.91 4.88
N GLN A 54 12.00 -8.67 5.07
CA GLN A 54 13.37 -8.39 5.50
C GLN A 54 13.64 -8.95 6.90
N ASP A 55 12.72 -8.76 7.83
CA ASP A 55 12.82 -9.32 9.18
C ASP A 55 12.87 -10.84 9.15
N ASN A 56 12.06 -11.47 8.29
CA ASN A 56 12.08 -12.91 8.11
C ASN A 56 13.44 -13.40 7.59
N LYS A 57 14.03 -12.70 6.62
CA LYS A 57 15.36 -13.03 6.09
C LYS A 57 16.45 -12.85 7.15
N ASP A 58 16.30 -11.88 8.03
CA ASP A 58 17.25 -11.60 9.12
C ASP A 58 17.07 -12.55 10.31
N GLY A 59 16.17 -13.52 10.21
CA GLY A 59 15.91 -14.47 11.28
C GLY A 59 15.15 -13.89 12.47
N LYS A 60 14.57 -12.70 12.32
CA LYS A 60 13.79 -12.06 13.38
C LYS A 60 12.36 -12.60 13.41
N HIS A 61 11.77 -12.59 14.60
CA HIS A 61 10.34 -12.84 14.72
C HIS A 61 9.56 -11.65 14.17
N VAL A 62 8.67 -11.90 13.20
CA VAL A 62 7.90 -10.85 12.56
C VAL A 62 6.62 -10.59 13.35
N ILE A 63 6.44 -9.36 13.80
CA ILE A 63 5.22 -8.91 14.49
C ILE A 63 4.36 -8.13 13.50
N THR A 64 3.13 -8.61 13.25
CA THR A 64 2.22 -7.99 12.31
C THR A 64 1.01 -7.37 13.02
N PRO A 65 0.44 -6.27 12.50
CA PRO A 65 1.01 -5.47 11.41
C PRO A 65 2.29 -4.74 11.80
N THR A 66 2.44 -4.28 13.04
CA THR A 66 3.65 -3.69 13.63
C THR A 66 3.70 -3.97 15.13
N GLU A 67 4.83 -3.66 15.78
CA GLU A 67 4.96 -3.75 17.23
C GLU A 67 3.97 -2.83 17.98
N ASN A 68 3.66 -1.68 17.39
CA ASN A 68 2.88 -0.62 18.03
C ASN A 68 1.39 -0.69 17.72
N TYR A 69 0.98 -1.39 16.67
CA TYR A 69 -0.42 -1.45 16.24
C TYR A 69 -0.84 -2.89 15.99
N LYS A 70 -1.98 -3.27 16.56
CA LYS A 70 -2.57 -4.60 16.36
C LYS A 70 -3.61 -4.56 15.25
N TRP A 71 -3.97 -5.73 14.75
CA TRP A 71 -4.98 -5.84 13.69
C TRP A 71 -6.35 -5.25 14.05
N ASN A 72 -6.65 -5.09 15.32
CA ASN A 72 -7.88 -4.44 15.79
C ASN A 72 -7.75 -2.91 15.93
N ASN A 73 -6.60 -2.34 15.57
CA ASN A 73 -6.35 -0.89 15.62
C ASN A 73 -5.76 -0.39 14.31
N LEU A 74 -6.41 -0.69 13.19
CA LEU A 74 -5.94 -0.26 11.86
C LEU A 74 -6.08 1.25 11.68
N GLY A 75 -7.05 1.90 12.33
CA GLY A 75 -7.18 3.36 12.28
C GLY A 75 -5.93 4.07 12.77
N GLY A 76 -5.35 3.60 13.88
CA GLY A 76 -4.09 4.14 14.40
C GLY A 76 -2.91 3.89 13.46
N LEU A 77 -2.86 2.70 12.87
CA LEU A 77 -1.84 2.35 11.88
C LEU A 77 -1.92 3.27 10.66
N TYR A 78 -3.11 3.49 10.12
CA TYR A 78 -3.30 4.39 8.96
C TYR A 78 -2.87 5.81 9.29
N GLN A 79 -3.23 6.30 10.48
CA GLN A 79 -2.80 7.62 10.92
C GLN A 79 -1.27 7.71 10.97
N SER A 80 -0.59 6.67 11.41
CA SER A 80 0.87 6.63 11.42
C SER A 80 1.47 6.72 10.01
N PHE A 81 0.82 6.10 9.03
CA PHE A 81 1.22 6.24 7.62
C PHE A 81 1.09 7.69 7.15
N TYR A 82 -0.04 8.32 7.46
CA TYR A 82 -0.29 9.70 7.06
C TYR A 82 0.71 10.65 7.71
N ASP A 83 0.99 10.49 8.99
CA ASP A 83 1.95 11.31 9.72
C ASP A 83 3.37 11.17 9.17
N GLN A 84 3.76 9.96 8.79
CA GLN A 84 5.08 9.67 8.25
C GLN A 84 5.37 10.44 6.96
N TYR A 85 4.36 10.64 6.12
CA TYR A 85 4.51 11.27 4.81
C TYR A 85 3.90 12.68 4.75
N ALA A 86 3.46 13.24 5.87
CA ALA A 86 2.73 14.51 5.92
C ALA A 86 3.51 15.69 5.32
N ALA A 87 4.83 15.70 5.47
CA ALA A 87 5.67 16.78 4.97
C ALA A 87 6.07 16.63 3.50
N CYS A 88 5.71 15.52 2.85
CA CYS A 88 6.11 15.27 1.47
C CYS A 88 5.23 16.05 0.49
N SER A 89 5.86 16.58 -0.57
CA SER A 89 5.12 17.10 -1.72
C SER A 89 4.42 15.96 -2.46
N LEU A 90 3.40 16.30 -3.25
CA LEU A 90 2.72 15.32 -4.08
C LEU A 90 3.68 14.66 -5.08
N GLU A 91 4.57 15.44 -5.67
CA GLU A 91 5.62 14.92 -6.57
C GLU A 91 6.48 13.86 -5.89
N THR A 92 6.95 14.15 -4.67
CA THR A 92 7.75 13.19 -3.88
C THR A 92 6.95 11.93 -3.56
N LEU A 93 5.68 12.07 -3.20
CA LEU A 93 4.82 10.92 -2.94
C LEU A 93 4.64 10.04 -4.17
N ILE A 94 4.44 10.64 -5.33
CA ILE A 94 4.32 9.92 -6.60
C ILE A 94 5.61 9.16 -6.91
N GLU A 95 6.76 9.80 -6.77
CA GLU A 95 8.06 9.17 -7.01
C GLU A 95 8.30 7.99 -6.07
N ARG A 96 8.03 8.17 -4.78
CA ARG A 96 8.18 7.10 -3.79
C ARG A 96 7.24 5.93 -4.08
N PHE A 97 6.00 6.22 -4.49
CA PHE A 97 5.06 5.19 -4.87
C PHE A 97 5.60 4.34 -6.03
N GLN A 98 6.09 4.98 -7.07
CA GLN A 98 6.66 4.29 -8.22
C GLN A 98 7.86 3.42 -7.83
N GLN A 99 8.74 3.94 -7.00
CA GLN A 99 9.90 3.19 -6.47
C GLN A 99 9.47 1.99 -5.64
N ASP A 100 8.50 2.17 -4.76
CA ASP A 100 8.05 1.11 -3.86
C ASP A 100 7.28 0.02 -4.60
N VAL A 101 6.50 0.37 -5.61
CA VAL A 101 5.87 -0.62 -6.51
C VAL A 101 6.94 -1.45 -7.21
N HIS A 102 8.00 -0.82 -7.67
CA HIS A 102 9.13 -1.55 -8.29
C HIS A 102 9.75 -2.54 -7.30
N LYS A 103 9.95 -2.12 -6.05
CA LYS A 103 10.50 -2.99 -5.00
C LYS A 103 9.60 -4.19 -4.71
N ILE A 104 8.28 -3.98 -4.60
CA ILE A 104 7.37 -5.08 -4.32
C ILE A 104 7.28 -6.05 -5.51
N ILE A 105 7.40 -5.56 -6.73
CA ILE A 105 7.47 -6.40 -7.92
C ILE A 105 8.74 -7.25 -7.89
N GLN A 106 9.88 -6.66 -7.58
CA GLN A 106 11.13 -7.41 -7.42
C GLN A 106 11.00 -8.50 -6.35
N LEU A 107 10.33 -8.18 -5.24
CA LEU A 107 10.07 -9.17 -4.22
C LEU A 107 9.24 -10.35 -4.75
N VAL A 108 8.15 -10.06 -5.46
CA VAL A 108 7.31 -11.10 -6.04
C VAL A 108 8.10 -11.98 -7.02
N GLU A 109 8.95 -11.38 -7.84
CA GLU A 109 9.82 -12.11 -8.77
C GLU A 109 10.81 -13.02 -8.07
N SER A 110 11.21 -12.67 -6.84
CA SER A 110 12.19 -13.45 -6.06
C SER A 110 11.61 -14.70 -5.42
N TYR A 111 10.28 -14.80 -5.29
CA TYR A 111 9.65 -15.95 -4.68
C TYR A 111 9.55 -17.13 -5.67
N SER A 112 9.72 -18.34 -5.14
CA SER A 112 9.30 -19.53 -5.88
C SER A 112 7.77 -19.62 -5.90
N ASP A 113 7.22 -20.38 -6.83
CA ASP A 113 5.77 -20.62 -6.88
C ASP A 113 5.25 -21.21 -5.57
N GLN A 114 6.01 -22.11 -4.97
CA GLN A 114 5.65 -22.68 -3.68
C GLN A 114 5.58 -21.63 -2.58
N GLU A 115 6.59 -20.77 -2.48
CA GLU A 115 6.62 -19.69 -1.48
C GLU A 115 5.46 -18.72 -1.65
N LEU A 116 5.09 -18.44 -2.90
CA LEU A 116 4.09 -17.41 -3.24
C LEU A 116 2.66 -17.94 -3.12
N PHE A 117 2.40 -19.15 -3.57
CA PHE A 117 1.03 -19.65 -3.75
C PHE A 117 0.57 -20.68 -2.72
N GLU A 118 1.48 -21.35 -2.00
CA GLU A 118 1.07 -22.30 -0.98
C GLU A 118 0.94 -21.62 0.40
N PRO A 119 -0.12 -21.97 1.17
CA PRO A 119 -0.23 -21.49 2.55
C PRO A 119 0.95 -21.94 3.41
N GLY A 120 1.36 -21.11 4.36
CA GLY A 120 2.46 -21.45 5.27
C GLY A 120 3.85 -21.14 4.72
N GLY A 121 3.96 -20.55 3.53
CA GLY A 121 5.24 -20.21 2.93
C GLY A 121 6.05 -19.16 3.70
N ARG A 122 5.37 -18.35 4.49
CA ARG A 122 5.97 -17.37 5.40
C ARG A 122 5.16 -17.30 6.69
N GLN A 123 5.86 -17.24 7.82
CA GLN A 123 5.21 -17.11 9.13
C GLN A 123 4.35 -15.84 9.22
N TRP A 124 4.85 -14.72 8.72
CA TRP A 124 4.11 -13.46 8.77
C TRP A 124 2.78 -13.52 8.00
N ALA A 125 2.69 -14.37 6.99
CA ALA A 125 1.46 -14.56 6.23
C ALA A 125 0.43 -15.46 6.95
N THR A 126 0.85 -16.13 8.01
CA THR A 126 -0.03 -16.98 8.84
C THR A 126 -0.54 -16.26 10.08
N SER A 127 -0.37 -14.95 10.17
CA SER A 127 -0.66 -14.14 11.36
C SER A 127 -2.15 -13.99 11.65
N THR A 128 -3.02 -14.43 10.75
CA THR A 128 -4.48 -14.47 10.98
C THR A 128 -4.97 -15.91 10.87
N PRO A 129 -6.16 -16.21 11.45
CA PRO A 129 -6.76 -17.55 11.34
C PRO A 129 -6.99 -18.02 9.90
N ALA A 130 -7.03 -17.09 8.94
CA ALA A 130 -7.26 -17.41 7.53
C ALA A 130 -6.10 -18.19 6.89
N ASN A 131 -4.89 -18.10 7.45
CA ASN A 131 -3.70 -18.79 6.94
C ASN A 131 -3.53 -18.60 5.42
N TRP A 132 -3.54 -17.36 4.96
CA TRP A 132 -3.46 -17.05 3.53
C TRP A 132 -2.06 -17.28 2.97
N PRO A 133 -1.94 -17.68 1.68
CA PRO A 133 -0.66 -17.67 1.00
C PRO A 133 -0.14 -16.25 0.81
N VAL A 134 1.17 -16.12 0.63
CA VAL A 134 1.84 -14.81 0.50
C VAL A 134 1.23 -13.95 -0.60
N TRP A 135 0.92 -14.56 -1.78
CA TRP A 135 0.36 -13.80 -2.91
C TRP A 135 -0.93 -13.06 -2.53
N LYS A 136 -1.74 -13.66 -1.67
CA LYS A 136 -3.02 -13.07 -1.27
C LYS A 136 -2.81 -11.84 -0.38
N TRP A 137 -1.86 -11.91 0.54
CA TRP A 137 -1.48 -10.76 1.36
C TRP A 137 -0.96 -9.61 0.51
N ILE A 138 -0.12 -9.91 -0.48
CA ILE A 138 0.39 -8.91 -1.40
C ILE A 138 -0.75 -8.31 -2.22
N HIS A 139 -1.62 -9.15 -2.77
CA HIS A 139 -2.74 -8.71 -3.61
C HIS A 139 -3.71 -7.78 -2.86
N ILE A 140 -4.12 -8.14 -1.65
CA ILE A 140 -5.07 -7.32 -0.87
C ILE A 140 -4.47 -6.01 -0.38
N ASN A 141 -3.15 -5.89 -0.40
CA ASN A 141 -2.45 -4.67 0.02
C ASN A 141 -1.82 -3.90 -1.14
N THR A 142 -1.99 -4.35 -2.36
CA THR A 142 -1.53 -3.66 -3.58
C THR A 142 -2.65 -3.54 -4.60
N VAL A 143 -2.92 -4.57 -5.37
CA VAL A 143 -3.89 -4.53 -6.48
C VAL A 143 -5.27 -4.06 -6.02
N ALA A 144 -5.79 -4.63 -4.95
CA ALA A 144 -7.13 -4.29 -4.45
C ALA A 144 -7.22 -2.82 -4.02
N PRO A 145 -6.30 -2.28 -3.17
CA PRO A 145 -6.31 -0.87 -2.83
C PRO A 145 -6.04 0.05 -4.02
N PHE A 146 -5.15 -0.32 -4.94
CA PHE A 146 -4.89 0.51 -6.14
C PHE A 146 -6.19 0.72 -6.94
N LYS A 147 -6.98 -0.32 -7.08
CA LYS A 147 -8.28 -0.24 -7.77
C LYS A 147 -9.28 0.62 -7.00
N SER A 148 -9.47 0.35 -5.71
CA SER A 148 -10.47 1.05 -4.90
C SER A 148 -10.12 2.52 -4.70
N PHE A 149 -8.83 2.83 -4.48
CA PHE A 149 -8.39 4.21 -4.30
C PHE A 149 -8.34 5.00 -5.61
N ARG A 150 -8.16 4.33 -6.75
CA ARG A 150 -8.36 5.00 -8.03
C ARG A 150 -9.78 5.54 -8.17
N THR A 151 -10.76 4.76 -7.77
CA THR A 151 -12.15 5.21 -7.74
C THR A 151 -12.33 6.39 -6.79
N LYS A 152 -11.69 6.35 -5.61
CA LYS A 152 -11.76 7.45 -4.64
C LYS A 152 -11.13 8.74 -5.17
N ILE A 153 -9.95 8.68 -5.78
CA ILE A 153 -9.28 9.89 -6.27
C ILE A 153 -10.05 10.50 -7.46
N ARG A 154 -10.63 9.68 -8.31
CA ARG A 154 -11.48 10.18 -9.40
C ARG A 154 -12.70 10.89 -8.87
N LYS A 155 -13.34 10.35 -7.83
CA LYS A 155 -14.46 11.00 -7.15
C LYS A 155 -14.02 12.32 -6.50
N TRP A 156 -12.88 12.33 -5.84
CA TRP A 156 -12.32 13.53 -5.24
C TRP A 156 -12.13 14.63 -6.29
N LYS A 157 -11.53 14.30 -7.44
CA LYS A 157 -11.34 15.26 -8.53
C LYS A 157 -12.66 15.81 -9.04
N LYS A 158 -13.65 14.95 -9.24
CA LYS A 158 -14.98 15.35 -9.69
C LYS A 158 -15.64 16.32 -8.70
N MET A 159 -15.56 16.04 -7.42
CA MET A 159 -16.16 16.87 -6.36
C MET A 159 -15.41 18.19 -6.16
N LYS A 160 -14.12 18.21 -6.42
CA LYS A 160 -13.31 19.44 -6.41
C LYS A 160 -13.43 20.25 -7.70
N GLY A 161 -14.13 19.76 -8.72
CA GLY A 161 -14.24 20.43 -10.02
C GLY A 161 -13.02 20.28 -10.91
N GLN A 162 -12.26 19.24 -10.70
CA GLN A 162 -11.05 18.95 -11.49
C GLN A 162 -11.23 17.78 -12.47
#